data_42527f2ea0969b6710096623b91ff6ad
#
_entry.id   42527f2ea0969b6710096623b91ff6ad
#
_cell.length_a   1.000
_cell.length_b   1.000
_cell.length_c   1.000
_cell.angle_alpha   90.00
_cell.angle_beta   90.00
_cell.angle_gamma   90.00
#
_symmetry.space_group_name_H-M   'P 1'
#
loop_
_entity.id
_entity.type
_entity.pdbx_description
1 polymer ?
#
loop_
_entity_poly.entity_id
_entity_poly.type
_entity_poly.pdbx_seq_one_letter_code
_entity_poly.pdbx_strand_id
1 'polypeptide(L)'
;MQQSEEKNMLVLNIAEIAYYLYFSVMIFAKGIGLYDGMWPYTVSLVLGAFFVILKLALTEHTIAEWMFVLGLLGLGVLVWYNSGEKGALIYITMIVAMKNVPIKRLFSIGLVIWGLTFVAQAILTITGLKPDIFVIHDKLGLGYIIRWSLGYPHPNVLQISFLILCAFILYLADWKGKKLIYATLIMLLGNLYVFFYSVSYTGLILVIVYLSGNLYLSFRKELTKLEKALITLIFPACVAFAVLGPVTFPEKLWEICNKVLNTRFNIARWYLTTDPITLFGARPSDVIPEGLRNIDSSYVFTLMHYGVVLFALLCIGYIALIHHCLKNKKHKELAIIIGLVIAAIAEPFLVNPSFKNISFLFMGQFIFETTEKFAQRDPEHFLNKRFALCSLGSKEIVISIKKLMQIKEAYVKVLLARKKVILIGALGIAIVSGSVFAVTADMPECYYAVHTSTQITEKGMYLDINNLPENFEGKILNYQDAETPMQRVEGNISTVEYVRGIVSSGLWCGLFGALLISIFYMSIGNCETREARSQS
;
A
#
# COMPACT_ATOMS: atom_id res chain seq x y z
N MET A 1 14.31 19.34 35.20
CA MET A 1 15.31 18.43 34.61
C MET A 1 14.73 17.04 34.34
N GLN A 2 14.01 16.39 35.28
CA GLN A 2 13.44 15.04 35.07
C GLN A 2 12.51 14.89 33.85
N GLN A 3 11.60 15.85 33.60
CA GLN A 3 10.70 15.80 32.41
C GLN A 3 11.42 15.93 31.05
N SER A 4 12.64 16.47 31.00
CA SER A 4 13.44 16.57 29.77
C SER A 4 14.27 15.31 29.53
N GLU A 5 14.59 14.54 30.56
CA GLU A 5 15.30 13.27 30.45
C GLU A 5 14.39 12.14 30.01
N GLU A 6 13.14 12.09 30.47
CA GLU A 6 12.14 11.11 30.02
C GLU A 6 11.82 11.22 28.52
N LYS A 7 11.81 12.42 27.95
CA LYS A 7 11.61 12.64 26.51
C LYS A 7 12.70 12.05 25.61
N ASN A 8 13.87 11.77 26.16
CA ASN A 8 15.03 11.28 25.41
C ASN A 8 15.25 9.77 25.56
N MET A 9 14.36 9.08 26.24
CA MET A 9 14.41 7.64 26.43
C MET A 9 13.26 6.94 25.70
N LEU A 10 13.58 5.89 24.95
CA LEU A 10 12.62 5.01 24.34
C LEU A 10 12.57 3.72 25.16
N VAL A 11 11.43 3.50 25.80
CA VAL A 11 11.15 2.25 26.52
C VAL A 11 10.44 1.30 25.59
N LEU A 12 10.98 0.10 25.42
CA LEU A 12 10.44 -0.96 24.57
C LEU A 12 10.36 -2.26 25.37
N ASN A 13 9.26 -2.98 25.20
CA ASN A 13 9.15 -4.34 25.72
C ASN A 13 9.67 -5.36 24.69
N ILE A 14 10.28 -6.44 25.15
CA ILE A 14 10.81 -7.48 24.23
C ILE A 14 9.70 -8.03 23.32
N ALA A 15 8.49 -8.20 23.86
CA ALA A 15 7.33 -8.61 23.08
C ALA A 15 6.95 -7.59 21.97
N GLU A 16 7.08 -6.28 22.20
CA GLU A 16 6.87 -5.27 21.16
C GLU A 16 7.92 -5.37 20.06
N ILE A 17 9.18 -5.60 20.43
CA ILE A 17 10.29 -5.72 19.45
C ILE A 17 10.02 -6.89 18.51
N ALA A 18 9.52 -8.03 18.99
CA ALA A 18 9.15 -9.15 18.13
C ALA A 18 8.09 -8.75 17.09
N TYR A 19 7.07 -7.97 17.48
CA TYR A 19 6.09 -7.45 16.52
C TYR A 19 6.69 -6.45 15.53
N TYR A 20 7.58 -5.58 15.98
CA TYR A 20 8.25 -4.62 15.09
C TYR A 20 9.12 -5.33 14.05
N LEU A 21 9.79 -6.40 14.42
CA LEU A 21 10.56 -7.23 13.47
C LEU A 21 9.64 -7.94 12.48
N TYR A 22 8.53 -8.54 12.94
CA TYR A 22 7.50 -9.09 12.06
C TYR A 22 7.02 -8.06 11.03
N PHE A 23 6.55 -6.90 11.52
CA PHE A 23 6.03 -5.84 10.68
C PHE A 23 7.09 -5.32 9.70
N SER A 24 8.33 -5.11 10.18
CA SER A 24 9.46 -4.64 9.35
C SER A 24 9.79 -5.60 8.21
N VAL A 25 9.89 -6.90 8.49
CA VAL A 25 10.18 -7.92 7.47
C VAL A 25 9.06 -7.93 6.41
N MET A 26 7.81 -7.96 6.84
CA MET A 26 6.68 -8.05 5.92
C MET A 26 6.51 -6.78 5.08
N ILE A 27 6.63 -5.59 5.70
CA ILE A 27 6.47 -4.33 4.97
C ILE A 27 7.66 -4.04 4.05
N PHE A 28 8.88 -4.46 4.42
CA PHE A 28 10.06 -4.39 3.56
C PHE A 28 9.90 -5.27 2.33
N ALA A 29 9.53 -6.54 2.52
CA ALA A 29 9.31 -7.46 1.41
C ALA A 29 8.31 -6.90 0.37
N LYS A 30 7.21 -6.31 0.84
CA LYS A 30 6.22 -5.69 -0.06
C LYS A 30 6.68 -4.36 -0.65
N GLY A 31 7.44 -3.59 0.11
CA GLY A 31 8.02 -2.32 -0.35
C GLY A 31 9.00 -2.49 -1.52
N ILE A 32 9.79 -3.57 -1.53
CA ILE A 32 10.67 -3.89 -2.66
C ILE A 32 9.99 -4.66 -3.79
N GLY A 33 8.67 -4.88 -3.69
CA GLY A 33 7.85 -5.48 -4.75
C GLY A 33 7.82 -7.00 -4.78
N LEU A 34 8.20 -7.71 -3.69
CA LEU A 34 8.06 -9.16 -3.63
C LEU A 34 6.56 -9.56 -3.59
N TYR A 35 6.22 -10.64 -4.30
CA TYR A 35 4.87 -11.18 -4.35
C TYR A 35 4.84 -12.70 -4.08
N ASP A 36 3.66 -13.23 -3.88
CA ASP A 36 3.49 -14.66 -3.58
C ASP A 36 3.95 -15.50 -4.79
N GLY A 37 4.66 -16.60 -4.50
CA GLY A 37 5.35 -17.42 -5.49
C GLY A 37 6.85 -17.14 -5.59
N MET A 38 7.34 -15.97 -5.18
CA MET A 38 8.78 -15.71 -5.14
C MET A 38 9.41 -16.34 -3.89
N TRP A 39 10.55 -17.03 -4.02
CA TRP A 39 11.24 -17.65 -2.87
C TRP A 39 11.66 -16.63 -1.78
N PRO A 40 12.13 -15.40 -2.09
CA PRO A 40 12.46 -14.44 -1.03
C PRO A 40 11.21 -13.99 -0.24
N TYR A 41 10.03 -13.97 -0.88
CA TYR A 41 8.79 -13.71 -0.18
C TYR A 41 8.42 -14.85 0.78
N THR A 42 8.62 -16.10 0.36
CA THR A 42 8.42 -17.27 1.22
C THR A 42 9.33 -17.22 2.46
N VAL A 43 10.60 -16.83 2.31
CA VAL A 43 11.52 -16.61 3.44
C VAL A 43 10.97 -15.52 4.37
N SER A 44 10.47 -14.42 3.82
CA SER A 44 9.87 -13.34 4.61
C SER A 44 8.64 -13.81 5.40
N LEU A 45 7.80 -14.68 4.81
CA LEU A 45 6.65 -15.28 5.51
C LEU A 45 7.10 -16.20 6.67
N VAL A 46 8.13 -17.01 6.47
CA VAL A 46 8.66 -17.91 7.53
C VAL A 46 9.25 -17.08 8.68
N LEU A 47 10.06 -16.07 8.37
CA LEU A 47 10.59 -15.15 9.39
C LEU A 47 9.46 -14.36 10.08
N GLY A 48 8.47 -13.94 9.34
CA GLY A 48 7.29 -13.27 9.89
C GLY A 48 6.53 -14.19 10.87
N ALA A 49 6.28 -15.43 10.48
CA ALA A 49 5.63 -16.42 11.34
C ALA A 49 6.42 -16.68 12.63
N PHE A 50 7.75 -16.80 12.52
CA PHE A 50 8.64 -16.94 13.68
C PHE A 50 8.46 -15.78 14.67
N PHE A 51 8.51 -14.54 14.20
CA PHE A 51 8.35 -13.37 15.06
C PHE A 51 6.93 -13.23 15.64
N VAL A 52 5.89 -13.66 14.91
CA VAL A 52 4.52 -13.71 15.44
C VAL A 52 4.42 -14.73 16.57
N ILE A 53 4.94 -15.95 16.39
CA ILE A 53 4.97 -16.98 17.43
C ILE A 53 5.72 -16.48 18.66
N LEU A 54 6.88 -15.86 18.46
CA LEU A 54 7.67 -15.26 19.53
C LEU A 54 6.87 -14.16 20.25
N LYS A 55 6.20 -13.26 19.51
CA LYS A 55 5.34 -12.21 20.08
C LYS A 55 4.23 -12.79 20.93
N LEU A 56 3.51 -13.80 20.44
CA LEU A 56 2.42 -14.45 21.17
C LEU A 56 2.93 -15.15 22.44
N ALA A 57 4.07 -15.86 22.36
CA ALA A 57 4.68 -16.52 23.51
C ALA A 57 5.13 -15.54 24.61
N LEU A 58 5.60 -14.35 24.21
CA LEU A 58 6.09 -13.31 25.11
C LEU A 58 5.00 -12.39 25.64
N THR A 59 3.78 -12.44 25.08
CA THR A 59 2.69 -11.54 25.49
C THR A 59 1.76 -12.26 26.46
N GLU A 60 1.42 -11.57 27.54
CA GLU A 60 0.42 -12.03 28.48
C GLU A 60 -0.99 -11.85 27.88
N HIS A 61 -1.74 -12.94 27.85
CA HIS A 61 -3.12 -12.97 27.36
C HIS A 61 -4.05 -13.57 28.42
N THR A 62 -5.32 -13.16 28.39
CA THR A 62 -6.36 -13.84 29.15
C THR A 62 -6.72 -15.18 28.48
N ILE A 63 -7.40 -16.08 29.21
CA ILE A 63 -7.89 -17.34 28.62
C ILE A 63 -8.83 -17.04 27.44
N ALA A 64 -9.72 -16.06 27.59
CA ALA A 64 -10.61 -15.64 26.51
C ALA A 64 -9.85 -15.15 25.28
N GLU A 65 -8.79 -14.36 25.46
CA GLU A 65 -7.95 -13.90 24.36
C GLU A 65 -7.19 -15.06 23.70
N TRP A 66 -6.69 -16.04 24.47
CA TRP A 66 -6.06 -17.23 23.89
C TRP A 66 -7.04 -18.05 23.05
N MET A 67 -8.28 -18.23 23.53
CA MET A 67 -9.32 -18.91 22.76
C MET A 67 -9.61 -18.16 21.44
N PHE A 68 -9.69 -16.84 21.48
CA PHE A 68 -9.88 -15.99 20.30
C PHE A 68 -8.69 -16.10 19.34
N VAL A 69 -7.46 -15.97 19.83
CA VAL A 69 -6.22 -16.06 19.03
C VAL A 69 -6.13 -17.42 18.35
N LEU A 70 -6.28 -18.52 19.10
CA LEU A 70 -6.19 -19.88 18.56
C LEU A 70 -7.35 -20.18 17.60
N GLY A 71 -8.56 -19.71 17.90
CA GLY A 71 -9.72 -19.86 17.03
C GLY A 71 -9.53 -19.16 15.69
N LEU A 72 -9.04 -17.92 15.68
CA LEU A 72 -8.74 -17.18 14.43
C LEU A 72 -7.58 -17.82 13.66
N LEU A 73 -6.49 -18.21 14.33
CA LEU A 73 -5.38 -18.88 13.65
C LEU A 73 -5.83 -20.22 13.05
N GLY A 74 -6.63 -21.01 13.79
CA GLY A 74 -7.21 -22.25 13.29
C GLY A 74 -8.11 -22.01 12.07
N LEU A 75 -8.96 -20.98 12.12
CA LEU A 75 -9.78 -20.58 10.97
C LEU A 75 -8.89 -20.16 9.78
N GLY A 76 -7.85 -19.37 10.01
CA GLY A 76 -6.92 -18.95 8.97
C GLY A 76 -6.20 -20.11 8.29
N VAL A 77 -5.76 -21.11 9.08
CA VAL A 77 -5.15 -22.34 8.56
C VAL A 77 -6.16 -23.17 7.77
N LEU A 78 -7.39 -23.33 8.26
CA LEU A 78 -8.47 -24.04 7.58
C LEU A 78 -8.80 -23.40 6.21
N VAL A 79 -8.94 -22.08 6.20
CA VAL A 79 -9.19 -21.32 4.97
C VAL A 79 -8.02 -21.46 3.98
N TRP A 80 -6.78 -21.36 4.46
CA TRP A 80 -5.60 -21.59 3.62
C TRP A 80 -5.56 -22.99 3.03
N TYR A 81 -5.85 -24.01 3.83
CA TYR A 81 -5.90 -25.41 3.36
C TYR A 81 -6.95 -25.60 2.24
N ASN A 82 -8.14 -25.04 2.42
CA ASN A 82 -9.23 -25.17 1.45
C ASN A 82 -9.01 -24.35 0.17
N SER A 83 -8.57 -23.10 0.31
CA SER A 83 -8.46 -22.16 -0.82
C SER A 83 -7.08 -22.15 -1.50
N GLY A 84 -6.03 -22.57 -0.78
CA GLY A 84 -4.65 -22.37 -1.22
C GLY A 84 -4.11 -20.94 -0.98
N GLU A 85 -4.98 -20.00 -0.59
CA GLU A 85 -4.65 -18.58 -0.45
C GLU A 85 -4.18 -18.21 0.96
N LYS A 86 -2.98 -17.63 1.08
CA LYS A 86 -2.31 -17.30 2.36
C LYS A 86 -2.80 -15.99 2.98
N GLY A 87 -3.51 -15.16 2.23
CA GLY A 87 -3.82 -13.78 2.62
C GLY A 87 -4.62 -13.70 3.93
N ALA A 88 -5.62 -14.56 4.12
CA ALA A 88 -6.40 -14.61 5.36
C ALA A 88 -5.52 -14.83 6.58
N LEU A 89 -4.63 -15.83 6.52
CA LEU A 89 -3.72 -16.16 7.62
C LEU A 89 -2.75 -15.02 7.93
N ILE A 90 -2.21 -14.36 6.89
CA ILE A 90 -1.31 -13.20 7.04
C ILE A 90 -1.99 -12.06 7.79
N TYR A 91 -3.24 -11.72 7.46
CA TYR A 91 -3.94 -10.64 8.15
C TYR A 91 -4.44 -11.05 9.54
N ILE A 92 -4.80 -12.31 9.74
CA ILE A 92 -5.07 -12.84 11.08
C ILE A 92 -3.84 -12.70 11.97
N THR A 93 -2.63 -13.06 11.49
CA THR A 93 -1.39 -12.89 12.28
C THR A 93 -1.12 -11.42 12.61
N MET A 94 -1.42 -10.49 11.68
CA MET A 94 -1.32 -9.05 11.94
C MET A 94 -2.24 -8.61 13.09
N ILE A 95 -3.47 -9.13 13.15
CA ILE A 95 -4.46 -8.79 14.18
C ILE A 95 -4.07 -9.40 15.53
N VAL A 96 -3.85 -10.73 15.59
CA VAL A 96 -3.71 -11.46 16.86
C VAL A 96 -2.44 -11.11 17.62
N ALA A 97 -1.40 -10.66 16.94
CA ALA A 97 -0.15 -10.25 17.56
C ALA A 97 -0.12 -8.76 17.99
N MET A 98 -1.20 -8.00 17.79
CA MET A 98 -1.25 -6.54 17.99
C MET A 98 -1.37 -6.09 19.46
N LYS A 99 -1.59 -7.01 20.39
CA LYS A 99 -1.75 -6.68 21.83
C LYS A 99 -0.54 -5.89 22.35
N ASN A 100 -0.81 -4.78 23.04
CA ASN A 100 0.18 -3.89 23.64
C ASN A 100 1.22 -3.31 22.64
N VAL A 101 0.82 -3.10 21.37
CA VAL A 101 1.70 -2.50 20.37
C VAL A 101 1.18 -1.12 19.98
N PRO A 102 1.95 -0.04 20.19
CA PRO A 102 1.55 1.31 19.84
C PRO A 102 1.55 1.54 18.32
N ILE A 103 0.39 1.87 17.75
CA ILE A 103 0.24 2.11 16.29
C ILE A 103 1.16 3.21 15.76
N LYS A 104 1.34 4.30 16.50
CA LYS A 104 2.23 5.40 16.07
C LYS A 104 3.66 4.92 15.80
N ARG A 105 4.18 3.99 16.60
CA ARG A 105 5.51 3.39 16.38
C ARG A 105 5.53 2.55 15.11
N LEU A 106 4.50 1.73 14.89
CA LEU A 106 4.37 0.93 13.65
C LEU A 106 4.29 1.81 12.41
N PHE A 107 3.50 2.87 12.45
CA PHE A 107 3.40 3.82 11.34
C PHE A 107 4.73 4.55 11.10
N SER A 108 5.51 4.84 12.17
CA SER A 108 6.85 5.41 12.01
C SER A 108 7.82 4.43 11.34
N ILE A 109 7.81 3.16 11.75
CA ILE A 109 8.58 2.08 11.10
C ILE A 109 8.13 1.91 9.65
N GLY A 110 6.81 1.86 9.44
CA GLY A 110 6.19 1.77 8.11
C GLY A 110 6.59 2.93 7.21
N LEU A 111 6.54 4.17 7.69
CA LEU A 111 6.95 5.34 6.91
C LEU A 111 8.42 5.27 6.48
N VAL A 112 9.31 4.88 7.39
CA VAL A 112 10.74 4.78 7.07
C VAL A 112 10.99 3.68 6.05
N ILE A 113 10.52 2.46 6.29
CA ILE A 113 10.78 1.31 5.41
C ILE A 113 10.08 1.51 4.06
N TRP A 114 8.79 1.83 4.08
CA TRP A 114 8.00 2.00 2.86
C TRP A 114 8.45 3.20 2.04
N GLY A 115 8.79 4.31 2.69
CA GLY A 115 9.32 5.50 2.04
C GLY A 115 10.68 5.25 1.38
N LEU A 116 11.61 4.61 2.11
CA LEU A 116 12.92 4.27 1.56
C LEU A 116 12.81 3.27 0.40
N THR A 117 11.99 2.24 0.53
CA THR A 117 11.79 1.26 -0.55
C THR A 117 11.09 1.87 -1.76
N PHE A 118 10.11 2.77 -1.56
CA PHE A 118 9.43 3.48 -2.65
C PHE A 118 10.42 4.34 -3.45
N VAL A 119 11.27 5.11 -2.77
CA VAL A 119 12.30 5.94 -3.41
C VAL A 119 13.35 5.06 -4.08
N ALA A 120 13.79 3.98 -3.44
CA ALA A 120 14.76 3.04 -4.01
C ALA A 120 14.23 2.38 -5.28
N GLN A 121 12.97 1.91 -5.30
CA GLN A 121 12.34 1.35 -6.50
C GLN A 121 12.36 2.35 -7.65
N ALA A 122 11.95 3.60 -7.38
CA ALA A 122 11.95 4.64 -8.39
C ALA A 122 13.35 4.93 -8.95
N ILE A 123 14.36 5.08 -8.08
CA ILE A 123 15.75 5.35 -8.49
C ILE A 123 16.30 4.18 -9.31
N LEU A 124 16.19 2.95 -8.81
CA LEU A 124 16.72 1.76 -9.47
C LEU A 124 16.10 1.55 -10.86
N THR A 125 14.81 1.86 -10.99
CA THR A 125 14.10 1.73 -12.27
C THR A 125 14.48 2.83 -13.25
N ILE A 126 14.51 4.08 -12.81
CA ILE A 126 14.86 5.22 -13.67
C ILE A 126 16.31 5.16 -14.14
N THR A 127 17.22 4.65 -13.30
CA THR A 127 18.63 4.44 -13.66
C THR A 127 18.87 3.20 -14.53
N GLY A 128 17.83 2.39 -14.79
CA GLY A 128 17.95 1.15 -15.57
C GLY A 128 18.59 -0.02 -14.83
N LEU A 129 18.94 0.16 -13.52
CA LEU A 129 19.49 -0.93 -12.69
C LEU A 129 18.44 -2.01 -12.37
N LYS A 130 17.17 -1.66 -12.44
CA LYS A 130 16.05 -2.58 -12.34
C LYS A 130 15.14 -2.40 -13.55
N PRO A 131 14.72 -3.49 -14.24
CA PRO A 131 13.77 -3.38 -15.34
C PRO A 131 12.43 -2.85 -14.84
N ASP A 132 11.85 -1.93 -15.62
CA ASP A 132 10.47 -1.50 -15.36
C ASP A 132 9.51 -2.50 -15.99
N ILE A 133 8.51 -2.91 -15.23
CA ILE A 133 7.46 -3.80 -15.69
C ILE A 133 6.36 -2.93 -16.28
N PHE A 134 5.88 -3.30 -17.46
CA PHE A 134 4.79 -2.60 -18.12
C PHE A 134 3.63 -3.55 -18.43
N VAL A 135 2.46 -2.96 -18.64
CA VAL A 135 1.25 -3.65 -19.09
C VAL A 135 0.63 -2.80 -20.20
N ILE A 136 0.28 -3.42 -21.32
CA ILE A 136 -0.47 -2.79 -22.40
C ILE A 136 -1.95 -3.02 -22.13
N HIS A 137 -2.73 -1.94 -22.19
CA HIS A 137 -4.16 -2.04 -21.90
C HIS A 137 -4.93 -0.95 -22.66
N ASP A 138 -6.10 -1.34 -23.21
CA ASP A 138 -7.06 -0.36 -23.70
C ASP A 138 -7.65 0.43 -22.54
N LYS A 139 -7.54 1.74 -22.59
CA LYS A 139 -8.04 2.65 -21.56
C LYS A 139 -9.09 3.60 -22.13
N LEU A 140 -10.22 3.64 -21.43
CA LEU A 140 -11.32 4.53 -21.76
C LEU A 140 -10.83 5.95 -22.08
N GLY A 141 -11.06 6.41 -23.32
CA GLY A 141 -10.67 7.74 -23.79
C GLY A 141 -9.23 7.90 -24.25
N LEU A 142 -8.35 6.87 -24.08
CA LEU A 142 -6.95 6.93 -24.49
C LEU A 142 -6.57 5.85 -25.53
N GLY A 143 -7.41 4.81 -25.71
CA GLY A 143 -7.06 3.64 -26.51
C GLY A 143 -5.98 2.77 -25.85
N TYR A 144 -5.26 1.98 -26.65
CA TYR A 144 -4.17 1.15 -26.17
C TYR A 144 -2.98 2.00 -25.75
N ILE A 145 -2.55 1.85 -24.50
CA ILE A 145 -1.43 2.58 -23.91
C ILE A 145 -0.52 1.64 -23.13
N ILE A 146 0.74 2.06 -22.99
CA ILE A 146 1.71 1.39 -22.13
C ILE A 146 1.57 1.97 -20.72
N ARG A 147 1.41 1.09 -19.73
CA ARG A 147 1.31 1.42 -18.32
C ARG A 147 2.52 0.87 -17.61
N TRP A 148 3.28 1.71 -16.93
CA TRP A 148 4.51 1.33 -16.26
C TRP A 148 4.32 1.21 -14.76
N SER A 149 5.20 0.44 -14.12
CA SER A 149 5.07 0.07 -12.71
C SER A 149 6.10 0.73 -11.79
N LEU A 150 7.06 1.48 -12.32
CA LEU A 150 8.17 2.10 -11.57
C LEU A 150 8.87 1.08 -10.67
N GLY A 151 9.20 -0.09 -11.25
CA GLY A 151 9.85 -1.21 -10.58
C GLY A 151 8.94 -2.08 -9.70
N TYR A 152 7.67 -1.77 -9.57
CA TYR A 152 6.67 -2.64 -8.92
C TYR A 152 6.18 -3.74 -9.88
N PRO A 153 5.57 -4.84 -9.37
CA PRO A 153 5.12 -5.93 -10.22
C PRO A 153 3.91 -5.60 -11.11
N HIS A 154 3.21 -4.49 -10.86
CA HIS A 154 2.04 -4.07 -11.65
C HIS A 154 1.76 -2.57 -11.44
N PRO A 155 1.25 -1.83 -12.46
CA PRO A 155 0.93 -0.41 -12.34
C PRO A 155 -0.04 -0.04 -11.20
N ASN A 156 -1.06 -0.87 -10.94
CA ASN A 156 -1.98 -0.63 -9.81
C ASN A 156 -1.25 -0.75 -8.45
N VAL A 157 -0.25 -1.65 -8.36
CA VAL A 157 0.55 -1.81 -7.13
C VAL A 157 1.33 -0.55 -6.81
N LEU A 158 1.87 0.14 -7.82
CA LEU A 158 2.53 1.44 -7.66
C LEU A 158 1.58 2.47 -7.06
N GLN A 159 0.37 2.60 -7.60
CA GLN A 159 -0.62 3.59 -7.15
C GLN A 159 -1.07 3.33 -5.70
N ILE A 160 -1.35 2.05 -5.37
CA ILE A 160 -1.71 1.68 -3.99
C ILE A 160 -0.52 1.86 -3.04
N SER A 161 0.71 1.64 -3.51
CA SER A 161 1.92 1.91 -2.71
C SER A 161 2.05 3.39 -2.36
N PHE A 162 1.69 4.27 -3.28
CA PHE A 162 1.63 5.71 -3.03
C PHE A 162 0.51 6.07 -2.03
N LEU A 163 -0.68 5.45 -2.13
CA LEU A 163 -1.76 5.61 -1.15
C LEU A 163 -1.29 5.28 0.27
N ILE A 164 -0.61 4.14 0.45
CA ILE A 164 -0.08 3.72 1.76
C ILE A 164 0.97 4.71 2.28
N LEU A 165 1.83 5.21 1.40
CA LEU A 165 2.82 6.25 1.77
C LEU A 165 2.13 7.52 2.28
N CYS A 166 1.10 8.00 1.57
CA CYS A 166 0.29 9.14 2.00
C CYS A 166 -0.38 8.87 3.36
N ALA A 167 -0.90 7.65 3.58
CA ALA A 167 -1.53 7.26 4.82
C ALA A 167 -0.55 7.30 6.01
N PHE A 168 0.67 6.76 5.86
CA PHE A 168 1.70 6.85 6.90
C PHE A 168 2.08 8.29 7.22
N ILE A 169 2.31 9.12 6.19
CA ILE A 169 2.70 10.53 6.39
C ILE A 169 1.60 11.30 7.12
N LEU A 170 0.34 11.25 6.63
CA LEU A 170 -0.76 12.03 7.20
C LEU A 170 -1.17 11.55 8.59
N TYR A 171 -1.04 10.26 8.87
CA TYR A 171 -1.31 9.72 10.20
C TYR A 171 -0.32 10.26 11.24
N LEU A 172 0.97 10.26 10.92
CA LEU A 172 2.03 10.71 11.82
C LEU A 172 2.13 12.22 11.93
N ALA A 173 1.79 12.94 10.86
CA ALA A 173 1.86 14.40 10.85
C ALA A 173 0.72 15.02 11.67
N ASP A 174 1.07 15.91 12.57
CA ASP A 174 0.10 16.73 13.31
C ASP A 174 -0.19 18.07 12.60
N TRP A 175 -0.26 18.03 11.25
CA TRP A 175 -0.55 19.21 10.46
C TRP A 175 -2.02 19.58 10.58
N LYS A 176 -2.29 20.90 10.74
CA LYS A 176 -3.64 21.47 10.85
C LYS A 176 -3.75 22.73 9.97
N GLY A 177 -4.98 23.11 9.61
CA GLY A 177 -5.26 24.33 8.85
C GLY A 177 -4.50 24.37 7.53
N LYS A 178 -3.87 25.53 7.21
CA LYS A 178 -3.15 25.75 5.95
C LYS A 178 -2.04 24.73 5.67
N LYS A 179 -1.32 24.25 6.72
CA LYS A 179 -0.25 23.27 6.54
C LYS A 179 -0.79 21.93 6.01
N LEU A 180 -1.94 21.49 6.51
CA LEU A 180 -2.59 20.27 6.03
C LEU A 180 -3.08 20.44 4.58
N ILE A 181 -3.66 21.61 4.23
CA ILE A 181 -4.09 21.90 2.85
C ILE A 181 -2.90 21.82 1.89
N TYR A 182 -1.79 22.51 2.20
CA TYR A 182 -0.60 22.46 1.34
C TYR A 182 -0.02 21.05 1.21
N ALA A 183 0.05 20.29 2.30
CA ALA A 183 0.49 18.90 2.25
C ALA A 183 -0.42 18.04 1.37
N THR A 184 -1.74 18.21 1.50
CA THR A 184 -2.72 17.51 0.65
C THR A 184 -2.55 17.87 -0.82
N LEU A 185 -2.35 19.14 -1.15
CA LEU A 185 -2.10 19.59 -2.54
C LEU A 185 -0.82 18.99 -3.10
N ILE A 186 0.27 18.96 -2.33
CA ILE A 186 1.54 18.32 -2.75
C ILE A 186 1.32 16.82 -3.01
N MET A 187 0.56 16.14 -2.14
CA MET A 187 0.24 14.72 -2.32
C MET A 187 -0.67 14.49 -3.54
N LEU A 188 -1.61 15.40 -3.84
CA LEU A 188 -2.41 15.34 -5.06
C LEU A 188 -1.55 15.51 -6.32
N LEU A 189 -0.57 16.41 -6.30
CA LEU A 189 0.40 16.55 -7.41
C LEU A 189 1.24 15.27 -7.56
N GLY A 190 1.71 14.68 -6.45
CA GLY A 190 2.38 13.37 -6.47
C GLY A 190 1.49 12.26 -7.02
N ASN A 191 0.19 12.27 -6.66
CA ASN A 191 -0.79 11.34 -7.19
C ASN A 191 -0.98 11.47 -8.70
N LEU A 192 -1.02 12.70 -9.23
CA LEU A 192 -1.07 12.95 -10.67
C LEU A 192 0.19 12.42 -11.37
N TYR A 193 1.39 12.65 -10.80
CA TYR A 193 2.62 12.07 -11.34
C TYR A 193 2.56 10.54 -11.40
N VAL A 194 2.19 9.89 -10.28
CA VAL A 194 2.06 8.43 -10.24
C VAL A 194 1.00 7.93 -11.22
N PHE A 195 -0.07 8.70 -11.42
CA PHE A 195 -1.09 8.40 -12.41
C PHE A 195 -0.53 8.47 -13.84
N PHE A 196 0.19 9.52 -14.20
CA PHE A 196 0.83 9.61 -15.53
C PHE A 196 1.79 8.45 -15.81
N TYR A 197 2.40 7.92 -14.75
CA TYR A 197 3.28 6.76 -14.87
C TYR A 197 2.52 5.44 -15.00
N SER A 198 1.52 5.22 -14.18
CA SER A 198 0.78 3.96 -14.06
C SER A 198 -0.49 3.88 -14.89
N VAL A 199 -1.05 4.99 -15.28
CA VAL A 199 -2.38 5.20 -15.87
C VAL A 199 -3.45 4.33 -15.19
N SER A 200 -3.45 4.39 -13.86
CA SER A 200 -4.41 3.65 -13.02
C SER A 200 -5.54 4.59 -12.58
N TYR A 201 -6.65 4.63 -13.33
CA TYR A 201 -7.83 5.46 -12.98
C TYR A 201 -8.37 5.15 -11.59
N THR A 202 -8.50 3.86 -11.28
CA THR A 202 -8.96 3.42 -9.95
C THR A 202 -8.05 3.96 -8.86
N GLY A 203 -6.74 3.77 -9.01
CA GLY A 203 -5.77 4.25 -8.02
C GLY A 203 -5.76 5.77 -7.88
N LEU A 204 -5.86 6.53 -8.98
CA LEU A 204 -5.98 7.98 -8.95
C LEU A 204 -7.16 8.42 -8.08
N ILE A 205 -8.35 7.87 -8.36
CA ILE A 205 -9.59 8.20 -7.65
C ILE A 205 -9.48 7.83 -6.16
N LEU A 206 -8.92 6.66 -5.84
CA LEU A 206 -8.79 6.20 -4.47
C LEU A 206 -7.90 7.11 -3.61
N VAL A 207 -6.79 7.58 -4.17
CA VAL A 207 -5.94 8.54 -3.45
C VAL A 207 -6.66 9.88 -3.26
N ILE A 208 -7.41 10.36 -4.26
CA ILE A 208 -8.23 11.58 -4.15
C ILE A 208 -9.27 11.41 -3.06
N VAL A 209 -10.00 10.30 -3.04
CA VAL A 209 -11.03 9.99 -2.02
C VAL A 209 -10.41 9.97 -0.62
N TYR A 210 -9.29 9.29 -0.45
CA TYR A 210 -8.58 9.23 0.83
C TYR A 210 -8.11 10.62 1.30
N LEU A 211 -7.42 11.37 0.43
CA LEU A 211 -6.90 12.69 0.78
C LEU A 211 -8.01 13.70 1.09
N SER A 212 -9.09 13.69 0.30
CA SER A 212 -10.26 14.55 0.53
C SER A 212 -11.00 14.17 1.81
N GLY A 213 -11.19 12.87 2.06
CA GLY A 213 -11.80 12.36 3.29
C GLY A 213 -10.97 12.70 4.53
N ASN A 214 -9.64 12.52 4.46
CA ASN A 214 -8.74 12.91 5.54
C ASN A 214 -8.77 14.42 5.81
N LEU A 215 -8.76 15.24 4.76
CA LEU A 215 -8.87 16.69 4.87
C LEU A 215 -10.20 17.09 5.52
N TYR A 216 -11.32 16.57 5.01
CA TYR A 216 -12.65 16.81 5.54
C TYR A 216 -12.75 16.46 7.04
N LEU A 217 -12.41 15.23 7.42
CA LEU A 217 -12.49 14.76 8.80
C LEU A 217 -11.56 15.54 9.74
N SER A 218 -10.40 15.99 9.25
CA SER A 218 -9.44 16.77 10.03
C SER A 218 -9.93 18.20 10.36
N PHE A 219 -10.81 18.77 9.54
CA PHE A 219 -11.44 20.07 9.82
C PHE A 219 -12.69 19.98 10.70
N ARG A 220 -13.23 18.78 10.90
CA ARG A 220 -14.40 18.57 11.75
C ARG A 220 -14.01 18.37 13.21
N LYS A 221 -14.46 19.24 14.09
CA LYS A 221 -14.36 19.04 15.55
C LYS A 221 -15.33 17.94 15.99
N GLU A 222 -16.56 18.00 15.49
CA GLU A 222 -17.63 17.03 15.75
C GLU A 222 -18.39 16.72 14.47
N LEU A 223 -18.73 15.46 14.31
CA LEU A 223 -19.55 14.98 13.22
C LEU A 223 -21.03 15.04 13.61
N THR A 224 -21.87 15.52 12.72
CA THR A 224 -23.32 15.51 12.87
C THR A 224 -23.87 14.08 12.89
N LYS A 225 -25.13 13.90 13.31
CA LYS A 225 -25.79 12.58 13.28
C LYS A 225 -25.87 12.01 11.86
N LEU A 226 -26.14 12.87 10.87
CA LEU A 226 -26.19 12.47 9.46
C LEU A 226 -24.82 12.02 8.94
N GLU A 227 -23.75 12.78 9.22
CA GLU A 227 -22.38 12.39 8.83
C GLU A 227 -21.98 11.06 9.44
N LYS A 228 -22.28 10.84 10.73
CA LYS A 228 -22.01 9.55 11.40
C LYS A 228 -22.80 8.41 10.74
N ALA A 229 -24.08 8.62 10.42
CA ALA A 229 -24.91 7.62 9.75
C ALA A 229 -24.35 7.30 8.35
N LEU A 230 -24.02 8.32 7.53
CA LEU A 230 -23.43 8.13 6.22
C LEU A 230 -22.10 7.37 6.28
N ILE A 231 -21.20 7.76 7.20
CA ILE A 231 -19.92 7.07 7.38
C ILE A 231 -20.12 5.60 7.80
N THR A 232 -21.06 5.32 8.69
CA THR A 232 -21.38 3.94 9.10
C THR A 232 -21.90 3.11 7.93
N LEU A 233 -22.65 3.73 7.01
CA LEU A 233 -23.22 3.06 5.84
C LEU A 233 -22.21 2.83 4.71
N ILE A 234 -21.04 3.50 4.69
CA ILE A 234 -20.05 3.36 3.61
C ILE A 234 -19.65 1.88 3.43
N PHE A 235 -19.26 1.21 4.52
CA PHE A 235 -18.79 -0.18 4.42
C PHE A 235 -19.90 -1.14 3.95
N PRO A 236 -21.10 -1.18 4.58
CA PRO A 236 -22.21 -2.00 4.09
C PRO A 236 -22.60 -1.69 2.63
N ALA A 237 -22.58 -0.41 2.24
CA ALA A 237 -22.86 -0.01 0.86
C ALA A 237 -21.79 -0.53 -0.13
N CYS A 238 -20.50 -0.47 0.23
CA CYS A 238 -19.41 -1.05 -0.58
C CYS A 238 -19.58 -2.57 -0.74
N VAL A 239 -19.93 -3.28 0.35
CA VAL A 239 -20.20 -4.72 0.32
C VAL A 239 -21.39 -5.03 -0.58
N ALA A 240 -22.52 -4.35 -0.37
CA ALA A 240 -23.74 -4.55 -1.17
C ALA A 240 -23.48 -4.25 -2.66
N PHE A 241 -22.80 -3.14 -2.96
CA PHE A 241 -22.44 -2.78 -4.33
C PHE A 241 -21.56 -3.82 -5.00
N ALA A 242 -20.53 -4.32 -4.31
CA ALA A 242 -19.56 -5.23 -4.91
C ALA A 242 -20.06 -6.68 -5.01
N VAL A 243 -20.91 -7.15 -4.07
CA VAL A 243 -21.39 -8.54 -4.03
C VAL A 243 -22.78 -8.66 -4.66
N LEU A 244 -23.72 -7.78 -4.30
CA LEU A 244 -25.09 -7.87 -4.82
C LEU A 244 -25.22 -7.18 -6.19
N GLY A 245 -24.57 -6.03 -6.38
CA GLY A 245 -24.69 -5.25 -7.62
C GLY A 245 -24.46 -6.06 -8.91
N PRO A 246 -23.40 -6.89 -9.03
CA PRO A 246 -23.14 -7.69 -10.24
C PRO A 246 -24.29 -8.62 -10.62
N VAL A 247 -25.06 -9.13 -9.66
CA VAL A 247 -26.12 -10.12 -9.89
C VAL A 247 -27.55 -9.55 -9.85
N THR A 248 -27.74 -8.36 -9.28
CA THR A 248 -29.10 -7.81 -9.07
C THR A 248 -29.39 -6.53 -9.85
N PHE A 249 -28.38 -5.81 -10.34
CA PHE A 249 -28.60 -4.55 -11.04
C PHE A 249 -29.30 -4.76 -12.38
N PRO A 250 -30.20 -3.83 -12.77
CA PRO A 250 -30.77 -3.80 -14.11
C PRO A 250 -29.66 -3.67 -15.16
N GLU A 251 -29.83 -4.29 -16.35
CA GLU A 251 -28.79 -4.41 -17.37
C GLU A 251 -28.10 -3.08 -17.72
N LYS A 252 -28.87 -2.00 -17.93
CA LYS A 252 -28.29 -0.68 -18.23
C LYS A 252 -27.36 -0.16 -17.13
N LEU A 253 -27.74 -0.33 -15.84
CA LEU A 253 -26.92 0.08 -14.72
C LEU A 253 -25.69 -0.82 -14.57
N TRP A 254 -25.87 -2.11 -14.79
CA TRP A 254 -24.80 -3.11 -14.78
C TRP A 254 -23.75 -2.79 -15.84
N GLU A 255 -24.15 -2.51 -17.09
CA GLU A 255 -23.24 -2.13 -18.19
C GLU A 255 -22.40 -0.88 -17.83
N ILE A 256 -23.07 0.15 -17.28
CA ILE A 256 -22.35 1.38 -16.83
C ILE A 256 -21.32 1.04 -15.76
N CYS A 257 -21.71 0.30 -14.73
CA CYS A 257 -20.81 -0.10 -13.65
C CYS A 257 -19.66 -0.96 -14.17
N ASN A 258 -19.96 -1.92 -15.06
CA ASN A 258 -18.96 -2.80 -15.66
C ASN A 258 -17.94 -2.01 -16.50
N LYS A 259 -18.39 -1.04 -17.29
CA LYS A 259 -17.52 -0.15 -18.08
C LYS A 259 -16.63 0.72 -17.18
N VAL A 260 -17.23 1.35 -16.16
CA VAL A 260 -16.49 2.24 -15.22
C VAL A 260 -15.47 1.45 -14.41
N LEU A 261 -15.82 0.25 -13.95
CA LEU A 261 -14.95 -0.63 -13.17
C LEU A 261 -14.07 -1.56 -14.03
N ASN A 262 -14.02 -1.32 -15.34
CA ASN A 262 -13.15 -2.06 -16.26
C ASN A 262 -13.32 -3.58 -16.12
N THR A 263 -14.50 -4.07 -16.48
CA THR A 263 -14.94 -5.49 -16.50
C THR A 263 -15.07 -6.19 -15.14
N ARG A 264 -14.82 -5.54 -14.02
CA ARG A 264 -14.87 -6.16 -12.69
C ARG A 264 -16.27 -6.66 -12.31
N PHE A 265 -17.33 -6.01 -12.78
CA PHE A 265 -18.70 -6.49 -12.57
C PHE A 265 -18.96 -7.79 -13.31
N ASN A 266 -18.45 -7.94 -14.54
CA ASN A 266 -18.56 -9.17 -15.30
C ASN A 266 -17.82 -10.31 -14.60
N ILE A 267 -16.58 -10.08 -14.17
CA ILE A 267 -15.79 -11.04 -13.41
C ILE A 267 -16.53 -11.46 -12.13
N ALA A 268 -17.01 -10.49 -11.35
CA ALA A 268 -17.75 -10.77 -10.13
C ALA A 268 -19.04 -11.57 -10.38
N ARG A 269 -19.82 -11.20 -11.40
CA ARG A 269 -21.05 -11.92 -11.79
C ARG A 269 -20.74 -13.38 -12.13
N TRP A 270 -19.70 -13.61 -12.94
CA TRP A 270 -19.33 -14.96 -13.35
C TRP A 270 -18.99 -15.84 -12.15
N TYR A 271 -18.08 -15.39 -11.26
CA TYR A 271 -17.72 -16.18 -10.08
C TYR A 271 -18.90 -16.41 -9.13
N LEU A 272 -19.70 -15.39 -8.87
CA LEU A 272 -20.86 -15.48 -7.96
C LEU A 272 -21.98 -16.38 -8.49
N THR A 273 -22.06 -16.62 -9.81
CA THR A 273 -23.10 -17.47 -10.43
C THR A 273 -22.60 -18.85 -10.83
N THR A 274 -21.28 -19.03 -10.97
CA THR A 274 -20.70 -20.29 -11.46
C THR A 274 -20.10 -21.13 -10.34
N ASP A 275 -19.39 -20.49 -9.41
CA ASP A 275 -18.70 -21.20 -8.35
C ASP A 275 -19.53 -21.29 -7.06
N PRO A 276 -19.44 -22.39 -6.30
CA PRO A 276 -20.19 -22.55 -5.06
C PRO A 276 -19.62 -21.64 -3.95
N ILE A 277 -20.50 -20.93 -3.25
CA ILE A 277 -20.15 -20.21 -2.03
C ILE A 277 -20.07 -21.21 -0.87
N THR A 278 -18.90 -21.33 -0.25
CA THR A 278 -18.63 -22.29 0.83
C THR A 278 -18.52 -21.62 2.19
N LEU A 279 -18.57 -22.40 3.28
CA LEU A 279 -18.44 -21.85 4.64
C LEU A 279 -16.99 -21.41 4.95
N PHE A 280 -15.99 -22.19 4.54
CA PHE A 280 -14.59 -22.01 4.92
C PHE A 280 -13.64 -21.83 3.73
N GLY A 281 -14.16 -21.36 2.61
CA GLY A 281 -13.41 -21.12 1.40
C GLY A 281 -13.25 -22.34 0.50
N ALA A 282 -12.91 -22.04 -0.74
CA ALA A 282 -12.64 -23.03 -1.77
C ALA A 282 -11.60 -22.45 -2.76
N ARG A 283 -11.03 -23.32 -3.56
CA ARG A 283 -10.32 -22.91 -4.78
C ARG A 283 -11.36 -22.60 -5.85
N PRO A 284 -11.38 -21.38 -6.40
CA PRO A 284 -12.24 -21.09 -7.54
C PRO A 284 -11.90 -21.97 -8.73
N SER A 285 -12.82 -22.05 -9.67
CA SER A 285 -12.65 -22.80 -10.90
C SER A 285 -11.41 -22.37 -11.68
N ASP A 286 -10.55 -23.33 -12.03
CA ASP A 286 -9.34 -23.07 -12.84
C ASP A 286 -9.68 -22.77 -14.30
N VAL A 287 -10.91 -23.09 -14.73
CA VAL A 287 -11.40 -22.86 -16.09
C VAL A 287 -12.07 -21.49 -16.15
N ILE A 288 -11.26 -20.46 -16.34
CA ILE A 288 -11.75 -19.09 -16.53
C ILE A 288 -12.03 -18.90 -18.03
N PRO A 289 -13.23 -18.43 -18.42
CA PRO A 289 -13.53 -18.13 -19.82
C PRO A 289 -12.53 -17.13 -20.42
N GLU A 290 -12.27 -17.29 -21.71
CA GLU A 290 -11.39 -16.38 -22.45
C GLU A 290 -11.85 -14.92 -22.29
N GLY A 291 -10.92 -14.03 -21.94
CA GLY A 291 -11.21 -12.61 -21.67
C GLY A 291 -11.62 -12.27 -20.23
N LEU A 292 -11.84 -13.26 -19.35
CA LEU A 292 -12.00 -13.03 -17.92
C LEU A 292 -10.65 -13.15 -17.19
N ARG A 293 -10.57 -12.52 -16.01
CA ARG A 293 -9.36 -12.46 -15.19
C ARG A 293 -9.67 -12.92 -13.75
N ASN A 294 -8.65 -12.93 -12.91
CA ASN A 294 -8.82 -13.19 -11.48
C ASN A 294 -9.70 -12.13 -10.80
N ILE A 295 -10.30 -12.50 -9.66
CA ILE A 295 -11.18 -11.63 -8.89
C ILE A 295 -10.40 -10.43 -8.34
N ASP A 296 -10.71 -9.22 -8.83
CA ASP A 296 -10.11 -7.98 -8.36
C ASP A 296 -10.84 -7.36 -7.16
N SER A 297 -12.16 -7.59 -7.02
CA SER A 297 -12.90 -7.09 -5.86
C SER A 297 -12.54 -7.85 -4.59
N SER A 298 -12.04 -7.15 -3.57
CA SER A 298 -11.72 -7.77 -2.27
C SER A 298 -12.92 -8.42 -1.60
N TYR A 299 -14.11 -7.87 -1.78
CA TYR A 299 -15.34 -8.41 -1.17
C TYR A 299 -15.73 -9.73 -1.80
N VAL A 300 -15.76 -9.80 -3.13
CA VAL A 300 -16.04 -11.03 -3.86
C VAL A 300 -14.92 -12.04 -3.64
N PHE A 301 -13.65 -11.59 -3.70
CA PHE A 301 -12.49 -12.43 -3.40
C PHE A 301 -12.60 -13.10 -2.02
N THR A 302 -12.94 -12.31 -0.97
CA THR A 302 -13.09 -12.85 0.39
C THR A 302 -14.21 -13.87 0.47
N LEU A 303 -15.37 -13.57 -0.14
CA LEU A 303 -16.52 -14.47 -0.12
C LEU A 303 -16.24 -15.80 -0.83
N MET A 304 -15.60 -15.74 -2.01
CA MET A 304 -15.34 -16.93 -2.84
C MET A 304 -14.16 -17.76 -2.31
N HIS A 305 -13.01 -17.12 -2.05
CA HIS A 305 -11.81 -17.83 -1.63
C HIS A 305 -11.80 -18.19 -0.14
N TYR A 306 -12.36 -17.32 0.73
CA TYR A 306 -12.26 -17.52 2.19
C TYR A 306 -13.57 -17.97 2.84
N GLY A 307 -14.67 -17.91 2.11
CA GLY A 307 -15.97 -18.41 2.55
C GLY A 307 -16.75 -17.46 3.45
N VAL A 308 -17.98 -17.89 3.72
CA VAL A 308 -18.99 -17.06 4.43
C VAL A 308 -18.56 -16.70 5.85
N VAL A 309 -17.90 -17.62 6.57
CA VAL A 309 -17.53 -17.41 7.98
C VAL A 309 -16.51 -16.27 8.10
N LEU A 310 -15.42 -16.31 7.32
CA LEU A 310 -14.41 -15.24 7.36
C LEU A 310 -14.97 -13.93 6.81
N PHE A 311 -15.79 -14.00 5.76
CA PHE A 311 -16.45 -12.82 5.20
C PHE A 311 -17.39 -12.13 6.23
N ALA A 312 -18.20 -12.90 6.97
CA ALA A 312 -19.05 -12.39 8.03
C ALA A 312 -18.25 -11.75 9.18
N LEU A 313 -17.15 -12.42 9.62
CA LEU A 313 -16.25 -11.87 10.63
C LEU A 313 -15.60 -10.56 10.17
N LEU A 314 -15.20 -10.49 8.91
CA LEU A 314 -14.66 -9.26 8.31
C LEU A 314 -15.71 -8.13 8.34
N CYS A 315 -16.94 -8.42 7.95
CA CYS A 315 -18.04 -7.45 7.95
C CYS A 315 -18.35 -6.93 9.36
N ILE A 316 -18.51 -7.84 10.33
CA ILE A 316 -18.76 -7.48 11.73
C ILE A 316 -17.58 -6.65 12.27
N GLY A 317 -16.34 -7.07 11.99
CA GLY A 317 -15.14 -6.38 12.42
C GLY A 317 -15.06 -4.95 11.92
N TYR A 318 -15.28 -4.71 10.62
CA TYR A 318 -15.24 -3.35 10.07
C TYR A 318 -16.38 -2.45 10.57
N ILE A 319 -17.59 -2.98 10.68
CA ILE A 319 -18.73 -2.22 11.24
C ILE A 319 -18.41 -1.80 12.69
N ALA A 320 -17.93 -2.74 13.51
CA ALA A 320 -17.57 -2.47 14.90
C ALA A 320 -16.39 -1.47 15.00
N LEU A 321 -15.36 -1.61 14.15
CA LEU A 321 -14.20 -0.71 14.11
C LEU A 321 -14.60 0.71 13.70
N ILE A 322 -15.43 0.88 12.66
CA ILE A 322 -15.93 2.19 12.23
C ILE A 322 -16.73 2.84 13.35
N HIS A 323 -17.63 2.09 14.00
CA HIS A 323 -18.40 2.58 15.14
C HIS A 323 -17.48 3.00 16.30
N HIS A 324 -16.45 2.21 16.62
CA HIS A 324 -15.46 2.54 17.64
C HIS A 324 -14.71 3.83 17.30
N CYS A 325 -14.26 3.99 16.06
CA CYS A 325 -13.55 5.20 15.60
C CYS A 325 -14.46 6.44 15.68
N LEU A 326 -15.74 6.33 15.28
CA LEU A 326 -16.71 7.41 15.39
C LEU A 326 -16.98 7.81 16.85
N LYS A 327 -17.15 6.82 17.73
CA LYS A 327 -17.39 7.05 19.17
C LYS A 327 -16.22 7.75 19.85
N ASN A 328 -14.99 7.35 19.50
CA ASN A 328 -13.76 7.86 20.12
C ASN A 328 -13.10 9.01 19.34
N LYS A 329 -13.78 9.59 18.33
CA LYS A 329 -13.28 10.70 17.49
C LYS A 329 -11.91 10.40 16.85
N LYS A 330 -11.66 9.13 16.48
CA LYS A 330 -10.41 8.68 15.83
C LYS A 330 -10.48 9.00 14.32
N HIS A 331 -10.41 10.29 13.96
CA HIS A 331 -10.67 10.77 12.59
C HIS A 331 -9.61 10.34 11.58
N LYS A 332 -8.33 10.23 11.98
CA LYS A 332 -7.24 9.80 11.09
C LYS A 332 -7.38 8.31 10.73
N GLU A 333 -7.66 7.48 11.73
CA GLU A 333 -7.94 6.05 11.54
C GLU A 333 -9.15 5.85 10.64
N LEU A 334 -10.21 6.61 10.90
CA LEU A 334 -11.44 6.56 10.12
C LEU A 334 -11.23 6.90 8.65
N ALA A 335 -10.43 7.94 8.36
CA ALA A 335 -10.09 8.32 6.98
C ALA A 335 -9.35 7.19 6.24
N ILE A 336 -8.39 6.53 6.90
CA ILE A 336 -7.65 5.40 6.34
C ILE A 336 -8.59 4.22 6.07
N ILE A 337 -9.44 3.87 7.05
CA ILE A 337 -10.40 2.78 6.91
C ILE A 337 -11.34 3.03 5.73
N ILE A 338 -11.94 4.22 5.64
CA ILE A 338 -12.84 4.59 4.55
C ILE A 338 -12.13 4.50 3.19
N GLY A 339 -10.92 5.05 3.07
CA GLY A 339 -10.13 4.96 1.85
C GLY A 339 -9.90 3.51 1.41
N LEU A 340 -9.52 2.63 2.35
CA LEU A 340 -9.23 1.23 2.07
C LEU A 340 -10.49 0.41 1.74
N VAL A 341 -11.61 0.61 2.43
CA VAL A 341 -12.85 -0.14 2.15
C VAL A 341 -13.50 0.28 0.83
N ILE A 342 -13.40 1.55 0.43
CA ILE A 342 -13.83 1.99 -0.91
C ILE A 342 -12.91 1.38 -1.98
N ALA A 343 -11.60 1.37 -1.75
CA ALA A 343 -10.64 0.76 -2.65
C ALA A 343 -10.89 -0.74 -2.86
N ALA A 344 -11.39 -1.43 -1.86
CA ALA A 344 -11.71 -2.86 -1.88
C ALA A 344 -12.81 -3.25 -2.88
N ILE A 345 -13.60 -2.30 -3.39
CA ILE A 345 -14.58 -2.55 -4.46
C ILE A 345 -13.87 -3.04 -5.73
N ALA A 346 -12.73 -2.45 -6.04
CA ALA A 346 -12.04 -2.63 -7.32
C ALA A 346 -10.61 -3.18 -7.22
N GLU A 347 -10.10 -3.41 -6.01
CA GLU A 347 -8.73 -3.90 -5.79
C GLU A 347 -8.72 -5.04 -4.75
N PRO A 348 -7.93 -6.11 -4.95
CA PRO A 348 -7.99 -7.30 -4.10
C PRO A 348 -7.17 -7.19 -2.81
N PHE A 349 -6.51 -6.05 -2.53
CA PHE A 349 -5.50 -5.93 -1.47
C PHE A 349 -6.07 -5.91 -0.04
N LEU A 350 -7.39 -5.84 0.15
CA LEU A 350 -7.96 -5.82 1.51
C LEU A 350 -7.60 -7.08 2.31
N VAL A 351 -7.55 -8.23 1.66
CA VAL A 351 -7.31 -9.52 2.29
C VAL A 351 -6.36 -10.45 1.53
N ASN A 352 -5.84 -10.04 0.37
CA ASN A 352 -4.87 -10.84 -0.38
C ASN A 352 -3.45 -10.78 0.26
N PRO A 353 -2.48 -11.62 -0.15
CA PRO A 353 -1.14 -11.65 0.46
C PRO A 353 -0.29 -10.38 0.28
N SER A 354 -0.90 -9.23 -0.06
CA SER A 354 -0.16 -7.98 -0.32
C SER A 354 0.34 -7.26 0.92
N PHE A 355 -0.16 -7.57 2.10
CA PHE A 355 0.17 -6.90 3.37
C PHE A 355 -0.04 -5.37 3.36
N LYS A 356 -0.90 -4.86 2.49
CA LYS A 356 -1.14 -3.42 2.31
C LYS A 356 -2.30 -2.89 3.11
N ASN A 357 -3.14 -3.75 3.66
CA ASN A 357 -4.27 -3.32 4.47
C ASN A 357 -3.82 -2.99 5.91
N ILE A 358 -3.33 -1.77 6.09
CA ILE A 358 -2.90 -1.24 7.40
C ILE A 358 -4.06 -1.00 8.37
N SER A 359 -5.33 -1.07 7.93
CA SER A 359 -6.48 -0.93 8.84
C SER A 359 -6.64 -2.10 9.80
N PHE A 360 -6.05 -3.27 9.49
CA PHE A 360 -6.02 -4.41 10.42
C PHE A 360 -5.16 -4.16 11.66
N LEU A 361 -4.21 -3.22 11.61
CA LEU A 361 -3.51 -2.75 12.82
C LEU A 361 -4.49 -2.07 13.79
N PHE A 362 -5.40 -1.24 13.26
CA PHE A 362 -6.46 -0.62 14.07
C PHE A 362 -7.46 -1.66 14.57
N MET A 363 -7.77 -2.67 13.76
CA MET A 363 -8.65 -3.77 14.14
C MET A 363 -8.07 -4.56 15.32
N GLY A 364 -6.79 -4.94 15.24
CA GLY A 364 -6.10 -5.65 16.33
C GLY A 364 -6.07 -4.81 17.61
N GLN A 365 -5.71 -3.52 17.53
CA GLN A 365 -5.75 -2.63 18.68
C GLN A 365 -7.15 -2.54 19.28
N PHE A 366 -8.18 -2.35 18.45
CA PHE A 366 -9.58 -2.26 18.89
C PHE A 366 -10.03 -3.51 19.64
N ILE A 367 -9.70 -4.70 19.13
CA ILE A 367 -10.07 -5.97 19.75
C ILE A 367 -9.43 -6.08 21.12
N PHE A 368 -8.12 -5.89 21.24
CA PHE A 368 -7.43 -6.03 22.53
C PHE A 368 -7.76 -4.90 23.51
N GLU A 369 -8.00 -3.67 23.09
CA GLU A 369 -8.54 -2.61 23.95
C GLU A 369 -9.94 -2.96 24.50
N THR A 370 -10.73 -3.70 23.72
CA THR A 370 -12.08 -4.10 24.10
C THR A 370 -12.04 -5.28 25.06
N THR A 371 -11.27 -6.33 24.76
CA THR A 371 -11.13 -7.50 25.65
C THR A 371 -10.52 -7.12 27.00
N GLU A 372 -9.55 -6.22 27.00
CA GLU A 372 -8.93 -5.69 28.22
C GLU A 372 -9.95 -4.99 29.12
N LYS A 373 -10.82 -4.14 28.53
CA LYS A 373 -11.91 -3.47 29.30
C LYS A 373 -12.91 -4.46 29.88
N PHE A 374 -13.19 -5.57 29.18
CA PHE A 374 -14.06 -6.61 29.72
C PHE A 374 -13.38 -7.37 30.87
N ALA A 375 -12.10 -7.72 30.72
CA ALA A 375 -11.33 -8.40 31.74
C ALA A 375 -11.21 -7.57 33.05
N GLN A 376 -11.08 -6.24 32.92
CA GLN A 376 -11.01 -5.32 34.06
C GLN A 376 -12.32 -5.18 34.84
N ARG A 377 -13.49 -5.45 34.19
CA ARG A 377 -14.81 -5.38 34.86
C ARG A 377 -15.08 -6.54 35.80
N ASP A 378 -14.55 -7.71 35.48
CA ASP A 378 -14.72 -8.91 36.27
C ASP A 378 -13.39 -9.71 36.30
N PRO A 379 -12.40 -9.26 37.10
CA PRO A 379 -11.08 -9.89 37.16
C PRO A 379 -11.09 -11.33 37.71
N GLU A 380 -12.08 -11.67 38.54
CA GLU A 380 -12.21 -12.97 39.19
C GLU A 380 -12.75 -14.07 38.26
N HIS A 381 -13.39 -13.66 37.15
CA HIS A 381 -13.92 -14.64 36.20
C HIS A 381 -12.80 -15.46 35.56
N PHE A 382 -12.98 -16.79 35.48
CA PHE A 382 -11.93 -17.70 35.03
C PHE A 382 -11.36 -17.39 33.64
N LEU A 383 -12.21 -16.91 32.72
CA LEU A 383 -11.81 -16.49 31.37
C LEU A 383 -10.88 -15.27 31.35
N ASN A 384 -10.87 -14.49 32.42
CA ASN A 384 -10.05 -13.30 32.58
C ASN A 384 -8.71 -13.55 33.26
N LYS A 385 -8.46 -14.80 33.72
CA LYS A 385 -7.15 -15.19 34.23
C LYS A 385 -6.09 -15.05 33.13
N ARG A 386 -4.97 -14.43 33.50
CA ARG A 386 -3.88 -14.10 32.56
C ARG A 386 -2.73 -15.07 32.71
N PHE A 387 -2.11 -15.40 31.62
CA PHE A 387 -0.83 -16.10 31.59
C PHE A 387 -0.04 -15.78 30.34
N ALA A 388 1.28 -15.81 30.47
CA ALA A 388 2.22 -15.75 29.36
C ALA A 388 2.94 -17.10 29.26
N LEU A 389 3.22 -17.53 28.03
CA LEU A 389 4.03 -18.74 27.83
C LEU A 389 5.49 -18.54 28.25
N CYS A 390 5.98 -17.28 28.19
CA CYS A 390 7.31 -16.89 28.60
C CYS A 390 7.29 -15.52 29.30
N SER A 391 7.80 -15.44 30.51
CA SER A 391 7.82 -14.24 31.35
C SER A 391 8.81 -13.16 30.91
N LEU A 392 9.69 -13.45 29.94
CA LEU A 392 10.69 -12.50 29.45
C LEU A 392 10.09 -11.32 28.70
N GLY A 393 8.85 -11.44 28.23
CA GLY A 393 8.20 -10.45 27.37
C GLY A 393 7.92 -9.11 28.03
N SER A 394 7.76 -9.07 29.35
CA SER A 394 7.54 -7.86 30.14
C SER A 394 8.83 -7.09 30.46
N LYS A 395 10.00 -7.66 30.17
CA LYS A 395 11.27 -6.95 30.40
C LYS A 395 11.37 -5.73 29.49
N GLU A 396 11.67 -4.60 30.09
CA GLU A 396 11.84 -3.33 29.39
C GLU A 396 13.30 -3.14 28.96
N ILE A 397 13.49 -2.69 27.73
CA ILE A 397 14.75 -2.23 27.19
C ILE A 397 14.65 -0.72 27.04
N VAL A 398 15.52 0.00 27.76
CA VAL A 398 15.57 1.46 27.73
C VAL A 398 16.69 1.90 26.78
N ILE A 399 16.33 2.58 25.71
CA ILE A 399 17.28 3.08 24.70
C ILE A 399 17.30 4.60 24.75
N SER A 400 18.48 5.19 24.95
CA SER A 400 18.64 6.64 24.84
C SER A 400 18.63 7.09 23.38
N ILE A 401 17.62 7.87 23.01
CA ILE A 401 17.47 8.46 21.66
C ILE A 401 17.97 9.90 21.56
N LYS A 402 18.66 10.39 22.61
CA LYS A 402 19.15 11.79 22.71
C LYS A 402 19.97 12.22 21.49
N LYS A 403 20.94 11.39 21.05
CA LYS A 403 21.75 11.68 19.86
C LYS A 403 20.91 11.76 18.60
N LEU A 404 19.95 10.83 18.43
CA LEU A 404 19.07 10.79 17.26
C LEU A 404 18.17 12.03 17.20
N MET A 405 17.63 12.46 18.35
CA MET A 405 16.83 13.69 18.45
C MET A 405 17.65 14.92 18.13
N GLN A 406 18.88 15.03 18.63
CA GLN A 406 19.79 16.15 18.32
C GLN A 406 20.12 16.22 16.82
N ILE A 407 20.41 15.08 16.19
CA ILE A 407 20.65 15.01 14.74
C ILE A 407 19.39 15.45 13.96
N LYS A 408 18.21 14.96 14.36
CA LYS A 408 16.94 15.36 13.74
C LYS A 408 16.69 16.87 13.87
N GLU A 409 16.89 17.45 15.06
CA GLU A 409 16.69 18.88 15.29
C GLU A 409 17.68 19.72 14.48
N ALA A 410 18.95 19.34 14.44
CA ALA A 410 19.97 19.98 13.61
C ALA A 410 19.59 19.94 12.12
N TYR A 411 19.15 18.76 11.64
CA TYR A 411 18.69 18.58 10.25
C TYR A 411 17.51 19.48 9.91
N VAL A 412 16.47 19.48 10.75
CA VAL A 412 15.28 20.32 10.55
C VAL A 412 15.65 21.80 10.56
N LYS A 413 16.56 22.23 11.47
CA LYS A 413 17.05 23.61 11.54
C LYS A 413 17.75 24.03 10.24
N VAL A 414 18.63 23.19 9.70
CA VAL A 414 19.32 23.44 8.42
C VAL A 414 18.33 23.51 7.27
N LEU A 415 17.40 22.56 7.16
CA LEU A 415 16.37 22.56 6.12
C LEU A 415 15.52 23.84 6.15
N LEU A 416 15.09 24.28 7.34
CA LEU A 416 14.28 25.50 7.49
C LEU A 416 15.08 26.75 7.16
N ALA A 417 16.34 26.84 7.59
CA ALA A 417 17.21 27.98 7.32
C ALA A 417 17.56 28.13 5.83
N ARG A 418 17.76 27.02 5.13
CA ARG A 418 18.22 26.99 3.72
C ARG A 418 17.13 26.57 2.71
N LYS A 419 15.87 26.49 3.13
CA LYS A 419 14.74 26.01 2.32
C LYS A 419 14.61 26.68 0.96
N LYS A 420 14.87 28.00 0.85
CA LYS A 420 14.82 28.73 -0.45
C LYS A 420 15.92 28.27 -1.39
N VAL A 421 17.14 28.12 -0.91
CA VAL A 421 18.29 27.67 -1.72
C VAL A 421 18.11 26.25 -2.19
N ILE A 422 17.66 25.36 -1.28
CA ILE A 422 17.36 23.96 -1.60
C ILE A 422 16.27 23.88 -2.67
N LEU A 423 15.18 24.65 -2.50
CA LEU A 423 14.07 24.66 -3.46
C LEU A 423 14.49 25.21 -4.84
N ILE A 424 15.19 26.34 -4.87
CA ILE A 424 15.66 26.95 -6.13
C ILE A 424 16.65 26.03 -6.84
N GLY A 425 17.61 25.45 -6.11
CA GLY A 425 18.55 24.51 -6.67
C GLY A 425 17.87 23.25 -7.22
N ALA A 426 16.93 22.67 -6.47
CA ALA A 426 16.13 21.54 -6.92
C ALA A 426 15.32 21.84 -8.18
N LEU A 427 14.65 23.00 -8.24
CA LEU A 427 13.89 23.45 -9.42
C LEU A 427 14.81 23.70 -10.62
N GLY A 428 15.97 24.29 -10.40
CA GLY A 428 16.96 24.48 -11.47
C GLY A 428 17.43 23.15 -12.07
N ILE A 429 17.79 22.18 -11.20
CA ILE A 429 18.18 20.83 -11.64
C ILE A 429 17.01 20.14 -12.36
N ALA A 430 15.79 20.25 -11.84
CA ALA A 430 14.61 19.67 -12.45
C ALA A 430 14.34 20.22 -13.88
N ILE A 431 14.43 21.53 -14.05
CA ILE A 431 14.24 22.19 -15.36
C ILE A 431 15.34 21.75 -16.32
N VAL A 432 16.60 21.78 -15.90
CA VAL A 432 17.74 21.40 -16.76
C VAL A 432 17.61 19.94 -17.19
N SER A 433 17.38 19.01 -16.27
CA SER A 433 17.29 17.59 -16.61
C SER A 433 16.06 17.26 -17.46
N GLY A 434 14.92 17.88 -17.19
CA GLY A 434 13.73 17.76 -18.04
C GLY A 434 13.97 18.32 -19.46
N SER A 435 14.65 19.46 -19.58
CA SER A 435 15.00 20.05 -20.87
C SER A 435 16.01 19.22 -21.63
N VAL A 436 17.03 18.67 -20.97
CA VAL A 436 17.99 17.75 -21.59
C VAL A 436 17.25 16.53 -22.14
N PHE A 437 16.36 15.90 -21.36
CA PHE A 437 15.55 14.80 -21.85
C PHE A 437 14.71 15.20 -23.06
N ALA A 438 14.06 16.37 -23.01
CA ALA A 438 13.20 16.84 -24.11
C ALA A 438 13.96 17.02 -25.43
N VAL A 439 15.24 17.43 -25.37
CA VAL A 439 16.07 17.66 -26.56
C VAL A 439 16.74 16.38 -27.05
N THR A 440 17.08 15.46 -26.13
CA THR A 440 17.88 14.26 -26.46
C THR A 440 17.04 12.99 -26.64
N ALA A 441 15.76 13.01 -26.21
CA ALA A 441 14.92 11.82 -26.33
C ALA A 441 14.46 11.65 -27.78
N ASP A 442 14.83 10.53 -28.36
CA ASP A 442 14.34 10.04 -29.62
C ASP A 442 13.13 9.14 -29.36
N MET A 443 11.93 9.59 -29.79
CA MET A 443 10.69 8.89 -29.58
C MET A 443 10.22 8.23 -30.86
N PRO A 444 9.98 6.93 -30.85
CA PRO A 444 9.50 6.22 -32.02
C PRO A 444 8.07 6.66 -32.37
N GLU A 445 7.73 6.63 -33.64
CA GLU A 445 6.38 6.92 -34.11
C GLU A 445 5.33 5.94 -33.59
N CYS A 446 5.72 4.68 -33.41
CA CYS A 446 4.84 3.66 -32.86
C CYS A 446 5.60 2.62 -32.02
N TYR A 447 4.84 1.83 -31.26
CA TYR A 447 5.35 0.71 -30.47
C TYR A 447 4.73 -0.58 -30.98
N TYR A 448 5.52 -1.67 -30.97
CA TYR A 448 5.06 -3.00 -31.26
C TYR A 448 5.21 -3.90 -30.04
N ALA A 449 4.11 -4.49 -29.59
CA ALA A 449 4.14 -5.50 -28.55
C ALA A 449 4.41 -6.86 -29.18
N VAL A 450 5.45 -7.54 -28.71
CA VAL A 450 5.85 -8.86 -29.22
C VAL A 450 5.77 -9.86 -28.07
N HIS A 451 5.12 -11.01 -28.31
CA HIS A 451 5.04 -12.07 -27.32
C HIS A 451 6.43 -12.65 -27.03
N THR A 452 6.79 -12.78 -25.74
CA THR A 452 8.13 -13.21 -25.33
C THR A 452 8.52 -14.64 -25.75
N SER A 453 7.51 -15.50 -25.99
CA SER A 453 7.72 -16.89 -26.42
C SER A 453 7.72 -17.07 -27.94
N THR A 454 7.58 -16.00 -28.72
CA THR A 454 7.46 -16.11 -30.18
C THR A 454 8.81 -16.45 -30.80
N GLN A 455 8.99 -17.71 -31.16
CA GLN A 455 9.93 -18.09 -32.20
C GLN A 455 9.28 -17.72 -33.53
N ILE A 456 9.88 -16.78 -34.24
CA ILE A 456 9.39 -16.26 -35.51
C ILE A 456 9.58 -17.33 -36.56
N THR A 457 8.49 -17.85 -37.08
CA THR A 457 8.48 -18.82 -38.20
C THR A 457 8.16 -18.12 -39.51
N GLU A 458 8.79 -18.61 -40.60
CA GLU A 458 8.91 -18.01 -41.93
C GLU A 458 7.63 -17.79 -42.76
N LYS A 459 6.44 -18.00 -42.23
CA LYS A 459 5.20 -17.95 -43.07
C LYS A 459 4.22 -16.89 -42.57
N GLY A 460 4.40 -15.69 -43.05
CA GLY A 460 3.45 -14.61 -43.00
C GLY A 460 3.94 -13.45 -42.13
N MET A 461 4.02 -12.27 -42.64
CA MET A 461 4.33 -10.94 -42.08
C MET A 461 4.84 -10.89 -40.62
N TYR A 462 5.81 -11.71 -40.27
CA TYR A 462 6.47 -11.66 -38.97
C TYR A 462 7.81 -10.93 -39.14
N LEU A 463 8.01 -9.85 -38.39
CA LEU A 463 9.32 -9.22 -38.31
C LEU A 463 10.19 -10.12 -37.44
N ASP A 464 11.29 -10.60 -37.99
CA ASP A 464 12.34 -11.20 -37.21
C ASP A 464 12.98 -10.09 -36.34
N ILE A 465 12.87 -10.24 -35.01
CA ILE A 465 13.43 -9.25 -34.06
C ILE A 465 14.93 -9.07 -34.29
N ASN A 466 15.62 -10.10 -34.79
CA ASN A 466 17.05 -10.06 -35.07
C ASN A 466 17.39 -9.54 -36.48
N ASN A 467 16.40 -9.47 -37.37
CA ASN A 467 16.55 -9.02 -38.77
C ASN A 467 15.40 -8.06 -39.14
N LEU A 468 15.25 -6.97 -38.38
CA LEU A 468 14.29 -5.92 -38.69
C LEU A 468 14.63 -5.28 -40.03
N PRO A 469 13.62 -4.94 -40.88
CA PRO A 469 13.87 -4.15 -42.08
C PRO A 469 14.61 -2.87 -41.76
N GLU A 470 15.53 -2.44 -42.63
CA GLU A 470 16.28 -1.18 -42.45
C GLU A 470 15.38 0.05 -42.23
N ASN A 471 14.14 0.00 -42.67
CA ASN A 471 13.12 1.05 -42.54
C ASN A 471 12.10 0.78 -41.46
N PHE A 472 12.41 -0.07 -40.45
CA PHE A 472 11.48 -0.35 -39.38
C PHE A 472 11.36 0.86 -38.43
N GLU A 473 10.22 1.56 -38.51
CA GLU A 473 9.87 2.68 -37.66
C GLU A 473 9.05 2.17 -36.47
N GLY A 474 9.66 2.07 -35.31
CA GLY A 474 8.96 1.68 -34.07
C GLY A 474 9.86 1.05 -33.03
N LYS A 475 9.38 1.04 -31.79
CA LYS A 475 10.05 0.40 -30.66
C LYS A 475 9.39 -0.94 -30.33
N ILE A 476 10.18 -1.99 -30.28
CA ILE A 476 9.71 -3.32 -29.90
C ILE A 476 9.67 -3.44 -28.39
N LEU A 477 8.56 -3.95 -27.86
CA LEU A 477 8.34 -4.26 -26.47
C LEU A 477 8.00 -5.74 -26.34
N ASN A 478 8.82 -6.49 -25.61
CA ASN A 478 8.53 -7.88 -25.28
C ASN A 478 7.40 -7.94 -24.24
N TYR A 479 6.31 -8.60 -24.59
CA TYR A 479 5.11 -8.66 -23.76
C TYR A 479 4.54 -10.08 -23.68
N GLN A 480 4.28 -10.57 -22.46
CA GLN A 480 3.85 -11.97 -22.23
C GLN A 480 2.41 -12.23 -22.67
N ASP A 481 1.54 -11.21 -22.56
CA ASP A 481 0.09 -11.34 -22.81
C ASP A 481 -0.33 -10.79 -24.18
N ALA A 482 0.59 -10.68 -25.15
CA ALA A 482 0.24 -10.25 -26.50
C ALA A 482 -0.70 -11.30 -27.13
N GLU A 483 -1.90 -10.88 -27.54
CA GLU A 483 -2.91 -11.75 -28.17
C GLU A 483 -2.44 -12.34 -29.51
N THR A 484 -1.55 -11.62 -30.18
CA THR A 484 -0.92 -12.05 -31.42
C THR A 484 0.60 -12.03 -31.27
N PRO A 485 1.37 -12.79 -32.09
CA PRO A 485 2.82 -12.80 -32.03
C PRO A 485 3.45 -11.41 -32.09
N MET A 486 2.85 -10.50 -32.83
CA MET A 486 3.21 -9.08 -32.84
C MET A 486 1.96 -8.22 -33.03
N GLN A 487 1.76 -7.27 -32.13
CA GLN A 487 0.64 -6.34 -32.16
C GLN A 487 1.15 -4.91 -32.24
N ARG A 488 0.69 -4.15 -33.24
CA ARG A 488 0.93 -2.72 -33.28
C ARG A 488 0.08 -2.03 -32.23
N VAL A 489 0.71 -1.28 -31.34
CA VAL A 489 0.04 -0.53 -30.29
C VAL A 489 -0.18 0.88 -30.82
N GLU A 490 -1.42 1.21 -31.19
CA GLU A 490 -1.83 2.50 -31.73
C GLU A 490 -2.32 3.44 -30.61
N GLY A 491 -2.22 4.73 -30.85
CA GLY A 491 -2.66 5.80 -29.95
C GLY A 491 -1.57 6.83 -29.69
N ASN A 492 -1.84 7.80 -28.82
CA ASN A 492 -0.88 8.84 -28.45
C ASN A 492 0.24 8.35 -27.51
N ILE A 493 0.73 7.12 -27.70
CA ILE A 493 1.71 6.47 -26.81
C ILE A 493 3.00 7.28 -26.80
N SER A 494 3.54 7.62 -27.96
CA SER A 494 4.80 8.35 -28.05
C SER A 494 4.74 9.68 -27.33
N THR A 495 3.64 10.42 -27.43
CA THR A 495 3.44 11.69 -26.72
C THR A 495 3.37 11.48 -25.21
N VAL A 496 2.63 10.46 -24.74
CA VAL A 496 2.52 10.15 -23.32
C VAL A 496 3.88 9.73 -22.74
N GLU A 497 4.62 8.88 -23.46
CA GLU A 497 5.96 8.45 -23.08
C GLU A 497 6.95 9.60 -23.04
N TYR A 498 6.88 10.51 -24.02
CA TYR A 498 7.73 11.70 -24.06
C TYR A 498 7.47 12.64 -22.88
N VAL A 499 6.21 12.99 -22.63
CA VAL A 499 5.84 13.83 -21.47
C VAL A 499 6.20 13.16 -20.15
N ARG A 500 5.97 11.84 -20.03
CA ARG A 500 6.37 11.08 -18.85
C ARG A 500 7.88 11.13 -18.63
N GLY A 501 8.67 10.98 -19.67
CA GLY A 501 10.13 11.04 -19.59
C GLY A 501 10.64 12.40 -19.12
N ILE A 502 10.11 13.50 -19.68
CA ILE A 502 10.44 14.87 -19.24
C ILE A 502 10.12 15.08 -17.76
N VAL A 503 8.88 14.74 -17.36
CA VAL A 503 8.41 14.95 -15.98
C VAL A 503 9.18 14.08 -15.00
N SER A 504 9.43 12.80 -15.34
CA SER A 504 10.18 11.87 -14.47
C SER A 504 11.63 12.29 -14.33
N SER A 505 12.30 12.63 -15.42
CA SER A 505 13.67 13.12 -15.41
C SER A 505 13.80 14.38 -14.55
N GLY A 506 12.91 15.37 -14.77
CA GLY A 506 12.90 16.59 -13.98
C GLY A 506 12.63 16.33 -12.50
N LEU A 507 11.57 15.60 -12.17
CA LEU A 507 11.17 15.34 -10.79
C LEU A 507 12.26 14.62 -9.99
N TRP A 508 12.78 13.51 -10.50
CA TRP A 508 13.72 12.68 -9.75
C TRP A 508 15.11 13.32 -9.65
N CYS A 509 15.60 13.93 -10.72
CA CYS A 509 16.84 14.71 -10.65
C CYS A 509 16.70 15.92 -9.71
N GLY A 510 15.57 16.59 -9.72
CA GLY A 510 15.28 17.68 -8.79
C GLY A 510 15.24 17.22 -7.33
N LEU A 511 14.56 16.11 -7.03
CA LEU A 511 14.52 15.53 -5.68
C LEU A 511 15.91 15.07 -5.21
N PHE A 512 16.67 14.43 -6.09
CA PHE A 512 18.04 14.03 -5.78
C PHE A 512 18.94 15.24 -5.56
N GLY A 513 18.82 16.28 -6.37
CA GLY A 513 19.49 17.55 -6.18
C GLY A 513 19.15 18.21 -4.85
N ALA A 514 17.87 18.23 -4.46
CA ALA A 514 17.45 18.72 -3.15
C ALA A 514 18.12 17.96 -2.01
N LEU A 515 18.20 16.63 -2.12
CA LEU A 515 18.88 15.79 -1.13
C LEU A 515 20.36 16.11 -1.03
N LEU A 516 21.08 16.19 -2.17
CA LEU A 516 22.52 16.52 -2.19
C LEU A 516 22.81 17.90 -1.62
N ILE A 517 22.02 18.91 -1.99
CA ILE A 517 22.15 20.27 -1.45
C ILE A 517 21.91 20.27 0.06
N SER A 518 20.92 19.52 0.54
CA SER A 518 20.62 19.39 1.97
C SER A 518 21.79 18.75 2.74
N ILE A 519 22.35 17.66 2.22
CA ILE A 519 23.52 16.98 2.81
C ILE A 519 24.73 17.90 2.83
N PHE A 520 24.98 18.64 1.76
CA PHE A 520 26.07 19.60 1.68
C PHE A 520 26.00 20.66 2.78
N TYR A 521 24.83 21.28 2.97
CA TYR A 521 24.65 22.26 4.04
C TYR A 521 24.74 21.67 5.46
N MET A 522 24.37 20.42 5.64
CA MET A 522 24.57 19.71 6.91
C MET A 522 26.06 19.47 7.21
N SER A 523 26.83 19.13 6.20
CA SER A 523 28.27 18.91 6.35
C SER A 523 28.99 20.19 6.76
N ILE A 524 28.66 21.32 6.13
CA ILE A 524 29.24 22.63 6.47
C ILE A 524 28.84 23.06 7.90
N GLY A 525 27.57 22.96 8.25
CA GLY A 525 27.10 23.33 9.60
C GLY A 525 27.71 22.48 10.72
N ASN A 526 28.11 21.23 10.42
CA ASN A 526 28.85 20.39 11.36
C ASN A 526 30.33 20.77 11.47
N CYS A 527 30.96 21.30 10.40
CA CYS A 527 32.32 21.81 10.45
C CYS A 527 32.40 23.08 11.30
N GLU A 528 31.52 24.06 11.07
CA GLU A 528 31.45 25.31 11.86
C GLU A 528 31.25 25.05 13.38
N THR A 529 30.41 24.05 13.71
CA THR A 529 30.19 23.67 15.12
C THR A 529 31.35 22.93 15.76
N ARG A 530 32.17 22.23 14.97
CA ARG A 530 33.43 21.58 15.44
C ARG A 530 34.54 22.60 15.67
N GLU A 531 34.72 23.53 14.76
CA GLU A 531 35.72 24.61 14.90
C GLU A 531 35.42 25.53 16.08
N ALA A 532 34.14 25.90 16.30
CA ALA A 532 33.74 26.67 17.45
C ALA A 532 33.97 25.95 18.80
N ARG A 533 33.92 24.61 18.82
CA ARG A 533 34.23 23.79 20.00
C ARG A 533 35.73 23.54 20.22
N SER A 534 36.56 23.66 19.18
CA SER A 534 38.01 23.55 19.31
C SER A 534 38.68 24.88 19.72
N GLN A 535 37.97 25.98 19.62
CA GLN A 535 38.43 27.33 20.02
C GLN A 535 37.89 27.78 21.39
N SER A 536 36.96 27.03 21.99
CA SER A 536 36.50 27.18 23.38
C SER A 536 37.16 26.16 24.32
#